data_9852acfd892ef0aea89bcb5238f0a196
#
_entry.id   9852acfd892ef0aea89bcb5238f0a196
#
_cell.length_a   1.000
_cell.length_b   1.000
_cell.length_c   1.000
_cell.angle_alpha   90.00
_cell.angle_beta   90.00
_cell.angle_gamma   90.00
#
_symmetry.space_group_name_H-M   'P 1'
#
loop_
_entity.id
_entity.type
_entity.pdbx_description
1 polymer ?
#
loop_
_entity_poly.entity_id
_entity_poly.type
_entity_poly.pdbx_seq_one_letter_code
_entity_poly.pdbx_strand_id
1 'polypeptide(L)'
;MTTITGNKGDMIMDMAQINQLVGTIDGFVWGPVMLILLVGTGIYMTVSLRFLTWRNLPYALKSVFGHDARTTSRGSGDVSPFSALMTALAATIGTGNIVGVATAMFAGGPGALVWMWLSACFGLSTKFSECMLGFKYREVNAKGEMKGGPMFTMKNGFKNRRAGLIMGTLFAFFAVIASFGIGNMTQANSISTAVETTFGISTTIVGAVLTVLTLAVIVGGITSISKVSSVVVPGMAAFYILAGLLCIVINYENIPHGLYLILMMAFDPSAVEGGVVGTITVSVMNAVRFGVARGCFSNEAGLGSAAISAAASTTDRPARQGYISMTGTFIDTIIVCSITGLTIASSGVLGTLGADGKPLTGVALTMAAFSTHLGTAGSYIVSIGTILFAYSTILGWEYNGEKAWEYLFGTHKYNIIYRVVFSLVVFVGATQTLDLVWNLSDIANALMAIPNLISILVLSPVIKEEVFSFQEVIRQEKAAKKALAHETANESVKI
;
A
#
# COMPACT_ATOMS: atom_id res chain seq x y z
N MET A 1 9.21 40.63 53.42
CA MET A 1 9.33 39.18 53.13
C MET A 1 8.51 38.88 51.89
N THR A 2 9.14 38.93 50.76
CA THR A 2 8.50 38.74 49.44
C THR A 2 8.72 37.30 49.02
N THR A 3 7.68 36.51 49.05
CA THR A 3 7.72 35.08 48.67
C THR A 3 7.77 34.97 47.15
N ILE A 4 8.91 34.51 46.64
CA ILE A 4 9.11 34.14 45.24
C ILE A 4 8.52 32.74 45.07
N THR A 5 7.27 32.65 44.57
CA THR A 5 6.73 31.42 44.05
C THR A 5 7.14 31.31 42.57
N GLY A 6 8.24 30.65 42.32
CA GLY A 6 8.60 30.24 40.96
C GLY A 6 7.63 29.18 40.44
N ASN A 7 6.95 29.53 39.40
CA ASN A 7 6.00 28.69 38.69
C ASN A 7 6.75 27.55 37.98
N LYS A 8 6.68 26.31 38.47
CA LYS A 8 7.17 25.08 37.85
C LYS A 8 6.14 24.48 36.87
N GLY A 9 5.34 25.33 36.23
CA GLY A 9 4.19 24.93 35.42
C GLY A 9 4.36 24.90 33.90
N ASP A 10 5.53 25.18 33.33
CA ASP A 10 5.62 25.53 31.92
C ASP A 10 6.58 24.67 31.09
N MET A 11 6.51 23.34 31.19
CA MET A 11 7.26 22.48 30.25
C MET A 11 6.57 21.14 29.94
N ILE A 12 5.25 21.06 30.06
CA ILE A 12 4.50 19.94 29.52
C ILE A 12 3.68 20.51 28.35
N MET A 13 4.13 20.23 27.11
CA MET A 13 3.34 20.56 25.93
C MET A 13 1.97 19.89 26.06
N ASP A 14 0.90 20.66 25.84
CA ASP A 14 -0.44 20.11 25.75
C ASP A 14 -0.54 19.15 24.53
N MET A 15 -1.38 18.11 24.63
CA MET A 15 -1.59 17.14 23.55
C MET A 15 -1.96 17.82 22.22
N ALA A 16 -2.70 18.94 22.28
CA ALA A 16 -3.02 19.73 21.08
C ALA A 16 -1.76 20.34 20.43
N GLN A 17 -0.83 20.84 21.24
CA GLN A 17 0.45 21.38 20.75
C GLN A 17 1.35 20.29 20.18
N ILE A 18 1.35 19.10 20.78
CA ILE A 18 2.09 17.93 20.26
C ILE A 18 1.52 17.53 18.90
N ASN A 19 0.19 17.40 18.78
CA ASN A 19 -0.49 17.06 17.52
C ASN A 19 -0.19 18.11 16.43
N GLN A 20 -0.19 19.39 16.77
CA GLN A 20 0.13 20.46 15.83
C GLN A 20 1.60 20.40 15.37
N LEU A 21 2.53 20.15 16.29
CA LEU A 21 3.95 20.02 15.97
C LEU A 21 4.19 18.81 15.05
N VAL A 22 3.63 17.65 15.39
CA VAL A 22 3.77 16.42 14.60
C VAL A 22 3.10 16.58 13.23
N GLY A 23 1.95 17.22 13.14
CA GLY A 23 1.31 17.54 11.86
C GLY A 23 2.13 18.51 11.00
N THR A 24 2.85 19.45 11.62
CA THR A 24 3.79 20.34 10.90
C THR A 24 4.99 19.56 10.35
N ILE A 25 5.54 18.63 11.14
CA ILE A 25 6.65 17.75 10.71
C ILE A 25 6.18 16.83 9.58
N ASP A 26 4.99 16.24 9.70
CA ASP A 26 4.39 15.42 8.64
C ASP A 26 4.25 16.21 7.34
N GLY A 27 3.72 17.43 7.43
CA GLY A 27 3.59 18.33 6.29
C GLY A 27 4.92 18.69 5.62
N PHE A 28 6.00 18.80 6.39
CA PHE A 28 7.36 19.03 5.89
C PHE A 28 7.93 17.77 5.23
N VAL A 29 7.79 16.62 5.88
CA VAL A 29 8.33 15.34 5.40
C VAL A 29 7.66 14.92 4.10
N TRP A 30 6.33 15.06 3.99
CA TRP A 30 5.56 14.86 2.75
C TRP A 30 5.54 16.09 1.83
N GLY A 31 6.48 17.00 2.04
CA GLY A 31 6.65 18.19 1.22
C GLY A 31 7.24 17.89 -0.18
N PRO A 32 7.53 18.96 -0.96
CA PRO A 32 7.97 18.84 -2.35
C PRO A 32 9.19 17.93 -2.56
N VAL A 33 10.12 17.89 -1.60
CA VAL A 33 11.34 17.06 -1.69
C VAL A 33 10.99 15.58 -1.75
N MET A 34 10.09 15.10 -0.89
CA MET A 34 9.66 13.71 -0.89
C MET A 34 8.87 13.38 -2.15
N LEU A 35 7.97 14.26 -2.58
CA LEU A 35 7.18 14.07 -3.80
C LEU A 35 8.09 13.96 -5.03
N ILE A 36 9.11 14.83 -5.13
CA ILE A 36 10.11 14.77 -6.21
C ILE A 36 10.92 13.49 -6.12
N LEU A 37 11.33 13.06 -4.94
CA LEU A 37 12.10 11.83 -4.76
C LEU A 37 11.29 10.60 -5.17
N LEU A 38 10.03 10.49 -4.75
CA LEU A 38 9.13 9.38 -5.09
C LEU A 38 8.82 9.33 -6.58
N VAL A 39 8.22 10.39 -7.10
CA VAL A 39 7.78 10.45 -8.50
C VAL A 39 8.99 10.51 -9.44
N GLY A 40 10.02 11.27 -9.08
CA GLY A 40 11.25 11.40 -9.85
C GLY A 40 12.01 10.08 -9.98
N THR A 41 12.11 9.28 -8.90
CA THR A 41 12.69 7.92 -8.98
C THR A 41 11.85 7.03 -9.91
N GLY A 42 10.53 7.10 -9.82
CA GLY A 42 9.64 6.36 -10.71
C GLY A 42 9.80 6.74 -12.18
N ILE A 43 9.85 8.04 -12.49
CA ILE A 43 10.09 8.56 -13.84
C ILE A 43 11.48 8.10 -14.34
N TYR A 44 12.52 8.31 -13.52
CA TYR A 44 13.88 7.90 -13.87
C TYR A 44 13.97 6.41 -14.20
N MET A 45 13.38 5.56 -13.36
CA MET A 45 13.37 4.11 -13.60
C MET A 45 12.56 3.74 -14.82
N THR A 46 11.37 4.33 -15.02
CA THR A 46 10.52 4.08 -16.19
C THR A 46 11.27 4.38 -17.50
N VAL A 47 11.90 5.56 -17.59
CA VAL A 47 12.67 5.98 -18.78
C VAL A 47 13.92 5.12 -18.93
N SER A 48 14.67 4.89 -17.87
CA SER A 48 15.89 4.09 -17.86
C SER A 48 15.66 2.64 -18.28
N LEU A 49 14.51 2.07 -17.95
CA LEU A 49 14.08 0.73 -18.35
C LEU A 49 13.35 0.73 -19.72
N ARG A 50 13.34 1.85 -20.46
CA ARG A 50 12.69 1.98 -21.77
C ARG A 50 11.23 1.56 -21.76
N PHE A 51 10.50 1.91 -20.72
CA PHE A 51 9.08 1.56 -20.49
C PHE A 51 8.81 0.04 -20.48
N LEU A 52 9.82 -0.79 -20.23
CA LEU A 52 9.65 -2.26 -20.24
C LEU A 52 8.70 -2.75 -19.15
N THR A 53 8.55 -2.04 -18.05
CA THR A 53 7.54 -2.34 -17.02
C THR A 53 6.13 -2.26 -17.60
N TRP A 54 5.81 -1.23 -18.36
CA TRP A 54 4.53 -1.08 -19.06
C TRP A 54 4.38 -2.06 -20.24
N ARG A 55 5.39 -2.16 -21.07
CA ARG A 55 5.36 -3.03 -22.27
C ARG A 55 5.21 -4.51 -21.91
N ASN A 56 5.72 -4.93 -20.77
CA ASN A 56 5.63 -6.30 -20.26
C ASN A 56 4.52 -6.46 -19.19
N LEU A 57 3.65 -5.48 -18.96
CA LEU A 57 2.52 -5.62 -18.03
C LEU A 57 1.60 -6.81 -18.39
N PRO A 58 1.26 -7.06 -19.68
CA PRO A 58 0.50 -8.26 -20.04
C PRO A 58 1.22 -9.57 -19.69
N TYR A 59 2.55 -9.62 -19.83
CA TYR A 59 3.36 -10.76 -19.39
C TYR A 59 3.31 -10.93 -17.87
N ALA A 60 3.43 -9.82 -17.13
CA ALA A 60 3.39 -9.82 -15.67
C ALA A 60 2.02 -10.32 -15.16
N LEU A 61 0.92 -9.80 -15.68
CA LEU A 61 -0.44 -10.25 -15.32
C LEU A 61 -0.64 -11.73 -15.63
N LYS A 62 -0.18 -12.21 -16.79
CA LYS A 62 -0.24 -13.63 -17.13
C LYS A 62 0.61 -14.50 -16.19
N SER A 63 1.73 -13.99 -15.71
CA SER A 63 2.59 -14.68 -14.73
C SER A 63 1.97 -14.76 -13.34
N VAL A 64 1.02 -13.90 -12.99
CA VAL A 64 0.28 -13.91 -11.73
C VAL A 64 -0.94 -14.82 -11.78
N PHE A 65 -1.75 -14.68 -12.83
CA PHE A 65 -3.05 -15.36 -12.95
C PHE A 65 -2.96 -16.70 -13.71
N GLY A 66 -1.81 -17.03 -14.30
CA GLY A 66 -1.57 -18.29 -14.96
C GLY A 66 -1.52 -19.46 -13.96
N HIS A 67 -1.91 -20.66 -14.41
CA HIS A 67 -1.86 -21.89 -13.60
C HIS A 67 -0.49 -22.12 -12.96
N ASP A 68 0.59 -21.86 -13.71
CA ASP A 68 1.97 -22.05 -13.27
C ASP A 68 2.35 -21.18 -12.06
N ALA A 69 1.70 -20.02 -11.86
CA ALA A 69 1.99 -19.10 -10.76
C ALA A 69 1.66 -19.70 -9.39
N ARG A 70 0.71 -20.62 -9.33
CA ARG A 70 0.23 -21.26 -8.10
C ARG A 70 0.92 -22.59 -7.79
N THR A 71 1.33 -23.32 -8.82
CA THR A 71 1.74 -24.72 -8.72
C THR A 71 3.24 -24.95 -8.94
N THR A 72 3.91 -24.03 -9.67
CA THR A 72 5.30 -24.26 -10.07
C THR A 72 6.28 -23.52 -9.14
N SER A 73 7.01 -24.27 -8.33
CA SER A 73 8.23 -23.78 -7.65
C SER A 73 9.37 -23.80 -8.66
N ARG A 74 9.94 -22.64 -8.99
CA ARG A 74 11.06 -22.51 -9.95
C ARG A 74 12.39 -22.23 -9.27
N GLY A 75 12.40 -22.05 -7.96
CA GLY A 75 13.60 -21.73 -7.17
C GLY A 75 13.40 -21.98 -5.67
N SER A 76 14.42 -21.67 -4.89
CA SER A 76 14.33 -21.73 -3.42
C SER A 76 13.51 -20.57 -2.86
N GLY A 77 12.69 -20.83 -1.85
CA GLY A 77 11.83 -19.81 -1.22
C GLY A 77 10.88 -20.45 -0.21
N ASP A 78 10.13 -19.64 0.51
CA ASP A 78 9.22 -20.10 1.57
C ASP A 78 7.81 -20.32 1.04
N VAL A 79 7.41 -19.54 0.02
CA VAL A 79 6.04 -19.52 -0.51
C VAL A 79 6.03 -19.37 -2.03
N SER A 80 4.93 -19.77 -2.69
CA SER A 80 4.78 -19.60 -4.15
C SER A 80 4.82 -18.13 -4.56
N PRO A 81 5.15 -17.82 -5.85
CA PRO A 81 5.12 -16.44 -6.35
C PRO A 81 3.76 -15.77 -6.19
N PHE A 82 2.68 -16.53 -6.38
CA PHE A 82 1.32 -16.05 -6.15
C PHE A 82 1.08 -15.72 -4.67
N SER A 83 1.47 -16.62 -3.75
CA SER A 83 1.29 -16.41 -2.31
C SER A 83 2.14 -15.24 -1.78
N ALA A 84 3.35 -15.06 -2.30
CA ALA A 84 4.20 -13.90 -1.99
C ALA A 84 3.56 -12.58 -2.45
N LEU A 85 2.98 -12.57 -3.67
CA LEU A 85 2.24 -11.41 -4.17
C LEU A 85 0.98 -11.16 -3.34
N MET A 86 0.22 -12.20 -2.99
CA MET A 86 -0.98 -12.03 -2.15
C MET A 86 -0.64 -11.51 -0.76
N THR A 87 0.48 -11.91 -0.18
CA THR A 87 0.98 -11.35 1.09
C THR A 87 1.37 -9.87 0.94
N ALA A 88 2.05 -9.52 -0.17
CA ALA A 88 2.36 -8.13 -0.47
C ALA A 88 1.08 -7.30 -0.71
N LEU A 89 0.11 -7.83 -1.45
CA LEU A 89 -1.19 -7.18 -1.67
C LEU A 89 -2.04 -7.11 -0.40
N ALA A 90 -1.92 -8.07 0.51
CA ALA A 90 -2.55 -7.99 1.83
C ALA A 90 -2.07 -6.74 2.59
N ALA A 91 -0.77 -6.47 2.58
CA ALA A 91 -0.21 -5.27 3.19
C ALA A 91 -0.65 -3.97 2.48
N THR A 92 -0.83 -4.03 1.15
CA THR A 92 -1.04 -2.88 0.27
C THR A 92 -2.53 -2.52 0.13
N ILE A 93 -3.40 -3.49 -0.21
CA ILE A 93 -4.85 -3.27 -0.34
C ILE A 93 -5.47 -3.20 1.08
N GLY A 94 -5.60 -1.99 1.57
CA GLY A 94 -6.03 -1.70 2.94
C GLY A 94 -6.97 -0.50 3.01
N THR A 95 -6.92 0.21 4.12
CA THR A 95 -7.67 1.46 4.29
C THR A 95 -7.29 2.52 3.24
N GLY A 96 -6.10 2.43 2.63
CA GLY A 96 -5.67 3.33 1.56
C GLY A 96 -6.64 3.41 0.39
N ASN A 97 -7.20 2.28 -0.02
CA ASN A 97 -8.11 2.17 -1.17
C ASN A 97 -9.53 2.70 -0.91
N ILE A 98 -9.93 2.80 0.35
CA ILE A 98 -11.27 3.25 0.78
C ILE A 98 -11.18 4.60 1.47
N VAL A 99 -10.48 4.64 2.61
CA VAL A 99 -10.31 5.83 3.44
C VAL A 99 -9.32 6.81 2.81
N GLY A 100 -8.20 6.30 2.28
CA GLY A 100 -7.13 7.12 1.69
C GLY A 100 -7.58 7.85 0.43
N VAL A 101 -8.30 7.18 -0.47
CA VAL A 101 -8.88 7.83 -1.68
C VAL A 101 -9.86 8.92 -1.29
N ALA A 102 -10.78 8.64 -0.35
CA ALA A 102 -11.75 9.61 0.13
C ALA A 102 -11.06 10.82 0.79
N THR A 103 -10.03 10.58 1.60
CA THR A 103 -9.23 11.64 2.23
C THR A 103 -8.47 12.47 1.19
N ALA A 104 -7.90 11.83 0.16
CA ALA A 104 -7.22 12.54 -0.93
C ALA A 104 -8.20 13.46 -1.68
N MET A 105 -9.39 12.96 -1.99
CA MET A 105 -10.40 13.72 -2.71
C MET A 105 -11.04 14.81 -1.83
N PHE A 106 -11.13 14.58 -0.52
CA PHE A 106 -11.57 15.60 0.43
C PHE A 106 -10.55 16.75 0.51
N ALA A 107 -9.26 16.45 0.69
CA ALA A 107 -8.23 17.46 0.93
C ALA A 107 -7.67 18.10 -0.35
N GLY A 108 -7.66 17.35 -1.46
CA GLY A 108 -7.10 17.76 -2.75
C GLY A 108 -8.15 17.94 -3.86
N GLY A 109 -9.43 17.75 -3.55
CA GLY A 109 -10.51 17.70 -4.56
C GLY A 109 -10.47 16.43 -5.41
N PRO A 110 -11.47 16.26 -6.32
CA PRO A 110 -11.54 15.13 -7.25
C PRO A 110 -10.27 14.94 -8.08
N GLY A 111 -9.58 16.02 -8.42
CA GLY A 111 -8.32 16.01 -9.20
C GLY A 111 -7.18 15.28 -8.54
N ALA A 112 -7.21 15.05 -7.22
CA ALA A 112 -6.23 14.21 -6.52
C ALA A 112 -6.14 12.79 -7.10
N LEU A 113 -7.23 12.26 -7.65
CA LEU A 113 -7.24 10.93 -8.27
C LEU A 113 -6.33 10.84 -9.51
N VAL A 114 -6.23 11.90 -10.32
CA VAL A 114 -5.27 11.94 -11.46
C VAL A 114 -3.84 11.83 -10.96
N TRP A 115 -3.51 12.51 -9.88
CA TRP A 115 -2.17 12.46 -9.30
C TRP A 115 -1.86 11.13 -8.62
N MET A 116 -2.89 10.44 -8.09
CA MET A 116 -2.77 9.03 -7.67
C MET A 116 -2.44 8.14 -8.87
N TRP A 117 -3.14 8.28 -10.00
CA TRP A 117 -2.85 7.52 -11.22
C TRP A 117 -1.44 7.78 -11.76
N LEU A 118 -1.03 9.06 -11.84
CA LEU A 118 0.31 9.41 -12.31
C LEU A 118 1.40 8.84 -11.40
N SER A 119 1.23 8.92 -10.08
CA SER A 119 2.17 8.33 -9.13
C SER A 119 2.24 6.81 -9.29
N ALA A 120 1.12 6.13 -9.48
CA ALA A 120 1.07 4.68 -9.71
C ALA A 120 1.69 4.28 -11.05
N CYS A 121 1.44 5.06 -12.12
CA CYS A 121 2.03 4.81 -13.43
C CYS A 121 3.55 4.76 -13.39
N PHE A 122 4.18 5.69 -12.71
CA PHE A 122 5.63 5.68 -12.50
C PHE A 122 6.04 4.74 -11.35
N GLY A 123 5.18 4.58 -10.37
CA GLY A 123 5.32 3.66 -9.25
C GLY A 123 5.45 2.20 -9.65
N LEU A 124 4.88 1.77 -10.79
CA LEU A 124 5.10 0.43 -11.35
C LEU A 124 6.58 0.09 -11.50
N SER A 125 7.38 1.04 -12.03
CA SER A 125 8.83 0.83 -12.21
C SER A 125 9.59 0.87 -10.90
N THR A 126 9.14 1.67 -9.94
CA THR A 126 9.70 1.71 -8.59
C THR A 126 9.42 0.40 -7.86
N LYS A 127 8.16 -0.07 -7.84
CA LYS A 127 7.74 -1.34 -7.25
C LYS A 127 8.47 -2.54 -7.86
N PHE A 128 8.59 -2.56 -9.19
CA PHE A 128 9.42 -3.54 -9.91
C PHE A 128 10.84 -3.57 -9.35
N SER A 129 11.47 -2.39 -9.26
CA SER A 129 12.88 -2.25 -8.89
C SER A 129 13.15 -2.67 -7.45
N GLU A 130 12.34 -2.21 -6.48
CA GLU A 130 12.51 -2.56 -5.07
C GLU A 130 12.31 -4.06 -4.82
N CYS A 131 11.28 -4.66 -5.41
CA CYS A 131 11.01 -6.09 -5.24
C CYS A 131 12.04 -6.98 -5.93
N MET A 132 12.52 -6.58 -7.11
CA MET A 132 13.61 -7.26 -7.81
C MET A 132 14.90 -7.23 -6.97
N LEU A 133 15.28 -6.07 -6.43
CA LEU A 133 16.47 -5.93 -5.59
C LEU A 133 16.33 -6.69 -4.28
N GLY A 134 15.17 -6.60 -3.61
CA GLY A 134 14.90 -7.32 -2.36
C GLY A 134 14.99 -8.83 -2.52
N PHE A 135 14.57 -9.35 -3.68
CA PHE A 135 14.72 -10.75 -4.05
C PHE A 135 16.20 -11.10 -4.39
N LYS A 136 16.90 -10.26 -5.16
CA LYS A 136 18.29 -10.50 -5.59
C LYS A 136 19.26 -10.58 -4.41
N TYR A 137 19.09 -9.71 -3.42
CA TYR A 137 20.02 -9.57 -2.28
C TYR A 137 19.53 -10.24 -1.00
N ARG A 138 18.55 -11.13 -1.09
CA ARG A 138 18.01 -11.88 0.05
C ARG A 138 19.03 -12.84 0.64
N GLU A 139 18.84 -13.16 1.92
CA GLU A 139 19.62 -14.13 2.70
C GLU A 139 18.69 -15.22 3.26
N VAL A 140 19.29 -16.29 3.80
CA VAL A 140 18.57 -17.34 4.52
C VAL A 140 18.89 -17.22 6.00
N ASN A 141 17.89 -17.33 6.88
CA ASN A 141 18.11 -17.32 8.32
C ASN A 141 18.48 -18.72 8.86
N ALA A 142 18.77 -18.80 10.15
CA ALA A 142 19.15 -20.06 10.81
C ALA A 142 18.04 -21.14 10.82
N LYS A 143 16.79 -20.77 10.51
CA LYS A 143 15.67 -21.70 10.34
C LYS A 143 15.47 -22.15 8.90
N GLY A 144 16.27 -21.67 7.96
CA GLY A 144 16.09 -21.90 6.54
C GLY A 144 15.06 -20.98 5.86
N GLU A 145 14.50 -19.99 6.55
CA GLU A 145 13.53 -19.03 6.00
C GLU A 145 14.24 -17.91 5.25
N MET A 146 13.61 -17.44 4.18
CA MET A 146 14.12 -16.29 3.41
C MET A 146 13.93 -14.98 4.18
N LYS A 147 14.93 -14.12 4.10
CA LYS A 147 14.90 -12.76 4.63
C LYS A 147 15.51 -11.81 3.60
N GLY A 148 14.75 -10.79 3.24
CA GLY A 148 15.14 -9.84 2.21
C GLY A 148 14.44 -8.50 2.41
N GLY A 149 14.46 -7.69 1.36
CA GLY A 149 13.92 -6.34 1.38
C GLY A 149 15.02 -5.28 1.35
N PRO A 150 14.67 -3.99 1.45
CA PRO A 150 15.62 -2.88 1.27
C PRO A 150 16.81 -2.92 2.22
N MET A 151 16.63 -3.34 3.48
CA MET A 151 17.71 -3.45 4.45
C MET A 151 18.80 -4.43 3.98
N PHE A 152 18.43 -5.57 3.40
CA PHE A 152 19.38 -6.53 2.84
C PHE A 152 19.91 -6.08 1.47
N THR A 153 19.09 -5.40 0.68
CA THR A 153 19.52 -4.76 -0.59
C THR A 153 20.67 -3.80 -0.35
N MET A 154 20.55 -2.92 0.63
CA MET A 154 21.60 -1.94 0.95
C MET A 154 22.82 -2.59 1.58
N LYS A 155 22.61 -3.51 2.54
CA LYS A 155 23.68 -4.26 3.20
C LYS A 155 24.56 -5.01 2.19
N ASN A 156 23.96 -5.69 1.21
CA ASN A 156 24.64 -6.61 0.32
C ASN A 156 24.96 -6.00 -1.07
N GLY A 157 24.20 -4.97 -1.50
CA GLY A 157 24.34 -4.37 -2.83
C GLY A 157 25.25 -3.15 -2.90
N PHE A 158 25.44 -2.43 -1.80
CA PHE A 158 26.24 -1.21 -1.82
C PHE A 158 27.75 -1.51 -1.82
N LYS A 159 28.50 -0.82 -2.69
CA LYS A 159 29.98 -0.89 -2.68
C LYS A 159 30.58 -0.45 -1.35
N ASN A 160 30.02 0.62 -0.75
CA ASN A 160 30.39 1.07 0.58
C ASN A 160 29.56 0.31 1.62
N ARG A 161 30.16 -0.72 2.22
CA ARG A 161 29.49 -1.57 3.23
C ARG A 161 29.01 -0.81 4.46
N ARG A 162 29.74 0.23 4.92
CA ARG A 162 29.31 1.04 6.08
C ARG A 162 28.04 1.84 5.75
N ALA A 163 28.02 2.50 4.60
CA ALA A 163 26.83 3.22 4.13
C ALA A 163 25.63 2.27 3.97
N GLY A 164 25.85 1.08 3.39
CA GLY A 164 24.81 0.07 3.24
C GLY A 164 24.23 -0.42 4.57
N LEU A 165 25.08 -0.65 5.57
CA LEU A 165 24.64 -1.05 6.91
C LEU A 165 23.85 0.08 7.61
N ILE A 166 24.36 1.32 7.59
CA ILE A 166 23.68 2.46 8.21
C ILE A 166 22.29 2.67 7.59
N MET A 167 22.22 2.74 6.26
CA MET A 167 20.96 2.97 5.56
C MET A 167 19.99 1.79 5.71
N GLY A 168 20.49 0.54 5.70
CA GLY A 168 19.69 -0.64 5.96
C GLY A 168 19.12 -0.67 7.38
N THR A 169 19.91 -0.24 8.38
CA THR A 169 19.46 -0.13 9.77
C THR A 169 18.41 0.97 9.94
N LEU A 170 18.62 2.14 9.31
CA LEU A 170 17.63 3.23 9.31
C LEU A 170 16.31 2.78 8.68
N PHE A 171 16.36 2.12 7.52
CA PHE A 171 15.18 1.54 6.89
C PHE A 171 14.46 0.59 7.84
N ALA A 172 15.16 -0.39 8.42
CA ALA A 172 14.58 -1.39 9.30
C ALA A 172 13.96 -0.76 10.56
N PHE A 173 14.61 0.26 11.13
CA PHE A 173 14.10 0.98 12.28
C PHE A 173 12.77 1.69 11.97
N PHE A 174 12.71 2.44 10.87
CA PHE A 174 11.47 3.12 10.46
C PHE A 174 10.40 2.12 10.01
N ALA A 175 10.77 1.00 9.39
CA ALA A 175 9.84 -0.05 9.00
C ALA A 175 9.16 -0.71 10.21
N VAL A 176 9.87 -0.91 11.32
CA VAL A 176 9.28 -1.40 12.58
C VAL A 176 8.28 -0.37 13.13
N ILE A 177 8.62 0.90 13.18
CA ILE A 177 7.70 1.95 13.66
C ILE A 177 6.47 2.03 12.75
N ALA A 178 6.66 2.07 11.43
CA ALA A 178 5.58 2.11 10.46
C ALA A 178 4.66 0.90 10.58
N SER A 179 5.19 -0.29 10.87
CA SER A 179 4.38 -1.50 11.04
C SER A 179 3.41 -1.42 12.21
N PHE A 180 3.80 -0.82 13.33
CA PHE A 180 2.91 -0.59 14.46
C PHE A 180 1.91 0.54 14.20
N GLY A 181 2.27 1.55 13.45
CA GLY A 181 1.42 2.68 13.10
C GLY A 181 0.44 2.33 11.97
N ILE A 182 0.92 2.54 10.73
CA ILE A 182 0.12 2.40 9.50
C ILE A 182 -0.33 0.96 9.26
N GLY A 183 0.50 -0.02 9.60
CA GLY A 183 0.23 -1.44 9.39
C GLY A 183 -0.66 -2.08 10.45
N ASN A 184 -0.87 -1.42 11.61
CA ASN A 184 -1.57 -2.00 12.75
C ASN A 184 -2.64 -1.05 13.30
N MET A 185 -2.24 0.00 14.05
CA MET A 185 -3.15 0.82 14.82
C MET A 185 -4.18 1.55 13.94
N THR A 186 -3.75 2.14 12.83
CA THR A 186 -4.65 2.85 11.91
C THR A 186 -5.64 1.91 11.24
N GLN A 187 -5.23 0.68 10.93
CA GLN A 187 -6.10 -0.34 10.37
C GLN A 187 -7.13 -0.81 11.40
N ALA A 188 -6.69 -1.15 12.62
CA ALA A 188 -7.56 -1.59 13.71
C ALA A 188 -8.58 -0.51 14.09
N ASN A 189 -8.19 0.76 14.12
CA ASN A 189 -9.07 1.90 14.33
C ASN A 189 -10.13 2.02 13.23
N SER A 190 -9.72 1.91 11.97
CA SER A 190 -10.66 1.98 10.83
C SER A 190 -11.68 0.84 10.86
N ILE A 191 -11.27 -0.38 11.24
CA ILE A 191 -12.18 -1.51 11.42
C ILE A 191 -13.15 -1.22 12.56
N SER A 192 -12.66 -0.83 13.75
CA SER A 192 -13.50 -0.63 14.91
C SER A 192 -14.52 0.50 14.70
N THR A 193 -14.10 1.60 14.06
CA THR A 193 -15.00 2.71 13.70
C THR A 193 -16.06 2.27 12.69
N ALA A 194 -15.68 1.52 11.65
CA ALA A 194 -16.64 1.02 10.65
C ALA A 194 -17.66 0.05 11.28
N VAL A 195 -17.21 -0.84 12.15
CA VAL A 195 -18.07 -1.81 12.86
C VAL A 195 -18.99 -1.12 13.85
N GLU A 196 -18.49 -0.18 14.64
CA GLU A 196 -19.30 0.58 15.60
C GLU A 196 -20.37 1.40 14.88
N THR A 197 -19.99 2.13 13.82
CA THR A 197 -20.92 2.97 13.06
C THR A 197 -22.01 2.15 12.34
N THR A 198 -21.66 0.98 11.81
CA THR A 198 -22.59 0.18 10.98
C THR A 198 -23.39 -0.83 11.77
N PHE A 199 -22.78 -1.45 12.78
CA PHE A 199 -23.37 -2.58 13.51
C PHE A 199 -23.64 -2.27 15.00
N GLY A 200 -23.22 -1.11 15.52
CA GLY A 200 -23.39 -0.72 16.90
C GLY A 200 -22.58 -1.56 17.92
N ILE A 201 -21.54 -2.28 17.46
CA ILE A 201 -20.68 -3.11 18.31
C ILE A 201 -19.55 -2.23 18.86
N SER A 202 -19.34 -2.29 20.19
CA SER A 202 -18.33 -1.45 20.84
C SER A 202 -16.91 -1.74 20.34
N THR A 203 -16.09 -0.69 20.23
CA THR A 203 -14.69 -0.75 19.81
C THR A 203 -13.84 -1.71 20.66
N THR A 204 -14.17 -1.84 21.96
CA THR A 204 -13.50 -2.78 22.88
C THR A 204 -13.71 -4.24 22.48
N ILE A 205 -14.95 -4.63 22.12
CA ILE A 205 -15.25 -5.99 21.66
C ILE A 205 -14.53 -6.26 20.35
N VAL A 206 -14.62 -5.31 19.41
CA VAL A 206 -13.93 -5.43 18.11
C VAL A 206 -12.43 -5.57 18.30
N GLY A 207 -11.81 -4.74 19.15
CA GLY A 207 -10.38 -4.80 19.45
C GLY A 207 -9.96 -6.15 20.05
N ALA A 208 -10.73 -6.70 20.99
CA ALA A 208 -10.44 -8.00 21.58
C ALA A 208 -10.50 -9.13 20.53
N VAL A 209 -11.54 -9.14 19.70
CA VAL A 209 -11.70 -10.12 18.62
C VAL A 209 -10.56 -10.03 17.62
N LEU A 210 -10.23 -8.82 17.14
CA LEU A 210 -9.13 -8.59 16.20
C LEU A 210 -7.79 -9.06 16.77
N THR A 211 -7.51 -8.78 18.04
CA THR A 211 -6.28 -9.20 18.72
C THR A 211 -6.13 -10.72 18.72
N VAL A 212 -7.18 -11.44 19.09
CA VAL A 212 -7.17 -12.92 19.12
C VAL A 212 -7.02 -13.49 17.71
N LEU A 213 -7.77 -12.98 16.74
CA LEU A 213 -7.68 -13.41 15.34
C LEU A 213 -6.29 -13.14 14.74
N THR A 214 -5.73 -11.96 15.00
CA THR A 214 -4.39 -11.60 14.56
C THR A 214 -3.36 -12.57 15.13
N LEU A 215 -3.34 -12.76 16.44
CA LEU A 215 -2.40 -13.69 17.10
C LEU A 215 -2.52 -15.11 16.55
N ALA A 216 -3.75 -15.60 16.34
CA ALA A 216 -3.99 -16.95 15.81
C ALA A 216 -3.37 -17.16 14.41
N VAL A 217 -3.37 -16.13 13.56
CA VAL A 217 -2.82 -16.23 12.20
C VAL A 217 -1.29 -16.06 12.22
N ILE A 218 -0.77 -15.06 12.94
CA ILE A 218 0.65 -14.67 12.85
C ILE A 218 1.60 -15.64 13.56
N VAL A 219 1.13 -16.43 14.51
CA VAL A 219 1.95 -17.44 15.19
C VAL A 219 2.59 -18.42 14.20
N GLY A 220 1.90 -18.75 13.10
CA GLY A 220 2.41 -19.62 12.04
C GLY A 220 3.37 -18.93 11.04
N GLY A 221 3.70 -17.64 11.22
CA GLY A 221 4.62 -16.89 10.35
C GLY A 221 4.15 -16.78 8.91
N ILE A 222 5.10 -16.57 7.98
CA ILE A 222 4.81 -16.31 6.54
C ILE A 222 3.93 -17.40 5.91
N THR A 223 4.09 -18.65 6.27
CA THR A 223 3.31 -19.75 5.69
C THR A 223 1.83 -19.67 6.07
N SER A 224 1.51 -19.28 7.30
CA SER A 224 0.14 -19.06 7.77
C SER A 224 -0.45 -17.81 7.15
N ILE A 225 0.27 -16.68 7.23
CA ILE A 225 -0.14 -15.39 6.67
C ILE A 225 -0.41 -15.53 5.17
N SER A 226 0.49 -16.16 4.41
CA SER A 226 0.34 -16.33 2.97
C SER A 226 -0.82 -17.24 2.57
N LYS A 227 -1.14 -18.27 3.37
CA LYS A 227 -2.33 -19.11 3.16
C LYS A 227 -3.61 -18.29 3.30
N VAL A 228 -3.73 -17.52 4.38
CA VAL A 228 -4.89 -16.63 4.60
C VAL A 228 -4.98 -15.58 3.50
N SER A 229 -3.89 -14.88 3.20
CA SER A 229 -3.84 -13.84 2.17
C SER A 229 -4.17 -14.37 0.79
N SER A 230 -3.73 -15.58 0.43
CA SER A 230 -4.01 -16.19 -0.89
C SER A 230 -5.50 -16.47 -1.14
N VAL A 231 -6.31 -16.54 -0.09
CA VAL A 231 -7.78 -16.71 -0.18
C VAL A 231 -8.50 -15.37 0.00
N VAL A 232 -8.13 -14.65 1.06
CA VAL A 232 -8.83 -13.41 1.44
C VAL A 232 -8.62 -12.30 0.42
N VAL A 233 -7.38 -12.07 -0.05
CA VAL A 233 -7.07 -10.94 -0.93
C VAL A 233 -7.81 -11.00 -2.27
N PRO A 234 -7.81 -12.12 -3.03
CA PRO A 234 -8.59 -12.20 -4.25
C PRO A 234 -10.10 -12.05 -3.99
N GLY A 235 -10.60 -12.66 -2.91
CA GLY A 235 -12.02 -12.61 -2.54
C GLY A 235 -12.48 -11.19 -2.18
N MET A 236 -11.72 -10.50 -1.32
CA MET A 236 -12.06 -9.12 -0.92
C MET A 236 -11.94 -8.13 -2.08
N ALA A 237 -10.92 -8.28 -2.93
CA ALA A 237 -10.75 -7.43 -4.09
C ALA A 237 -11.90 -7.63 -5.10
N ALA A 238 -12.26 -8.89 -5.41
CA ALA A 238 -13.39 -9.19 -6.27
C ALA A 238 -14.70 -8.63 -5.71
N PHE A 239 -14.97 -8.83 -4.41
CA PHE A 239 -16.15 -8.30 -3.73
C PHE A 239 -16.27 -6.78 -3.88
N TYR A 240 -15.19 -6.05 -3.57
CA TYR A 240 -15.20 -4.59 -3.61
C TYR A 240 -15.27 -4.04 -5.04
N ILE A 241 -14.51 -4.65 -5.98
CA ILE A 241 -14.53 -4.29 -7.40
C ILE A 241 -15.93 -4.47 -7.99
N LEU A 242 -16.57 -5.61 -7.74
CA LEU A 242 -17.93 -5.89 -8.26
C LEU A 242 -18.96 -4.91 -7.70
N ALA A 243 -18.91 -4.62 -6.40
CA ALA A 243 -19.79 -3.66 -5.76
C ALA A 243 -19.59 -2.23 -6.29
N GLY A 244 -18.35 -1.79 -6.47
CA GLY A 244 -18.05 -0.48 -7.02
C GLY A 244 -18.41 -0.36 -8.50
N LEU A 245 -18.19 -1.41 -9.30
CA LEU A 245 -18.67 -1.47 -10.69
C LEU A 245 -20.19 -1.40 -10.76
N LEU A 246 -20.90 -2.03 -9.83
CA LEU A 246 -22.35 -1.93 -9.75
C LEU A 246 -22.79 -0.48 -9.47
N CYS A 247 -22.12 0.25 -8.54
CA CYS A 247 -22.37 1.67 -8.32
C CYS A 247 -22.16 2.48 -9.60
N ILE A 248 -21.05 2.25 -10.32
CA ILE A 248 -20.72 2.93 -11.57
C ILE A 248 -21.79 2.66 -12.66
N VAL A 249 -22.23 1.41 -12.79
CA VAL A 249 -23.27 1.03 -13.79
C VAL A 249 -24.61 1.66 -13.44
N ILE A 250 -25.03 1.65 -12.18
CA ILE A 250 -26.29 2.28 -11.74
C ILE A 250 -26.24 3.80 -11.96
N ASN A 251 -25.09 4.42 -11.77
CA ASN A 251 -24.87 5.86 -11.86
C ASN A 251 -24.28 6.31 -13.21
N TYR A 252 -24.45 5.54 -14.28
CA TYR A 252 -23.77 5.76 -15.56
C TYR A 252 -23.98 7.17 -16.14
N GLU A 253 -25.12 7.81 -15.89
CA GLU A 253 -25.44 9.16 -16.36
C GLU A 253 -24.52 10.25 -15.76
N ASN A 254 -24.07 10.07 -14.50
CA ASN A 254 -23.20 11.03 -13.81
C ASN A 254 -21.70 10.71 -13.96
N ILE A 255 -21.35 9.56 -14.55
CA ILE A 255 -19.95 9.19 -14.77
C ILE A 255 -19.19 10.20 -15.65
N PRO A 256 -19.75 10.70 -16.78
CA PRO A 256 -19.06 11.74 -17.57
C PRO A 256 -18.77 13.01 -16.77
N HIS A 257 -19.71 13.44 -15.91
CA HIS A 257 -19.51 14.59 -15.02
C HIS A 257 -18.43 14.31 -13.95
N GLY A 258 -18.47 13.15 -13.30
CA GLY A 258 -17.44 12.73 -12.36
C GLY A 258 -16.04 12.68 -12.97
N LEU A 259 -15.90 12.14 -14.19
CA LEU A 259 -14.64 12.15 -14.94
C LEU A 259 -14.20 13.58 -15.31
N TYR A 260 -15.12 14.44 -15.70
CA TYR A 260 -14.84 15.85 -15.97
C TYR A 260 -14.26 16.54 -14.73
N LEU A 261 -14.89 16.38 -13.55
CA LEU A 261 -14.38 16.93 -12.29
C LEU A 261 -12.97 16.39 -11.96
N ILE A 262 -12.75 15.10 -12.09
CA ILE A 262 -11.44 14.48 -11.85
C ILE A 262 -10.37 15.09 -12.75
N LEU A 263 -10.62 15.19 -14.05
CA LEU A 263 -9.63 15.65 -15.01
C LEU A 263 -9.37 17.15 -14.92
N MET A 264 -10.44 17.95 -14.80
CA MET A 264 -10.30 19.43 -14.77
C MET A 264 -9.68 19.90 -13.47
N MET A 265 -10.17 19.41 -12.32
CA MET A 265 -9.66 19.85 -11.02
C MET A 265 -8.24 19.34 -10.69
N ALA A 266 -7.68 18.48 -11.52
CA ALA A 266 -6.29 18.07 -11.37
C ALA A 266 -5.30 19.17 -11.76
N PHE A 267 -5.68 20.05 -12.72
CA PHE A 267 -4.78 21.04 -13.31
C PHE A 267 -5.32 22.48 -13.23
N ASP A 268 -6.63 22.63 -13.23
CA ASP A 268 -7.29 23.92 -13.13
C ASP A 268 -8.57 23.84 -12.26
N PRO A 269 -8.44 23.86 -10.93
CA PRO A 269 -9.60 23.89 -10.05
C PRO A 269 -10.49 25.10 -10.23
N SER A 270 -9.95 26.24 -10.70
CA SER A 270 -10.72 27.47 -10.92
C SER A 270 -11.72 27.33 -12.07
N ALA A 271 -11.54 26.37 -12.96
CA ALA A 271 -12.48 26.05 -14.02
C ALA A 271 -13.81 25.43 -13.50
N VAL A 272 -13.84 25.04 -12.22
CA VAL A 272 -15.01 24.40 -11.57
C VAL A 272 -15.38 25.21 -10.34
N GLU A 273 -16.51 25.90 -10.37
CA GLU A 273 -17.12 26.65 -9.25
C GLU A 273 -16.13 27.49 -8.42
N GLY A 274 -15.16 28.13 -9.09
CA GLY A 274 -14.14 28.94 -8.44
C GLY A 274 -13.12 28.14 -7.58
N GLY A 275 -12.98 26.86 -7.83
CA GLY A 275 -12.09 25.97 -7.08
C GLY A 275 -12.69 25.45 -5.77
N VAL A 276 -14.00 25.47 -5.65
CA VAL A 276 -14.74 24.98 -4.47
C VAL A 276 -15.64 23.81 -4.87
N VAL A 277 -15.63 22.77 -4.06
CA VAL A 277 -16.55 21.63 -4.17
C VAL A 277 -17.32 21.52 -2.86
N GLY A 278 -18.61 21.87 -2.90
CA GLY A 278 -19.40 21.98 -1.68
C GLY A 278 -18.80 23.00 -0.71
N THR A 279 -18.31 22.55 0.45
CA THR A 279 -17.62 23.38 1.47
C THR A 279 -16.09 23.30 1.38
N ILE A 280 -15.53 22.61 0.38
CA ILE A 280 -14.10 22.34 0.27
C ILE A 280 -13.46 23.28 -0.73
N THR A 281 -12.44 24.03 -0.30
CA THR A 281 -11.57 24.81 -1.18
C THR A 281 -10.43 23.93 -1.68
N VAL A 282 -10.26 23.81 -2.99
CA VAL A 282 -9.22 22.98 -3.61
C VAL A 282 -8.18 23.81 -4.34
N SER A 283 -6.97 23.28 -4.44
CA SER A 283 -5.87 23.86 -5.22
C SER A 283 -5.09 22.77 -5.95
N VAL A 284 -4.42 23.12 -7.06
CA VAL A 284 -3.56 22.18 -7.79
C VAL A 284 -2.48 21.57 -6.87
N MET A 285 -1.87 22.40 -6.02
CA MET A 285 -0.84 21.92 -5.10
C MET A 285 -1.39 20.89 -4.11
N ASN A 286 -2.60 21.10 -3.58
CA ASN A 286 -3.25 20.13 -2.71
C ASN A 286 -3.60 18.85 -3.47
N ALA A 287 -4.12 18.95 -4.70
CA ALA A 287 -4.39 17.79 -5.54
C ALA A 287 -3.12 16.95 -5.77
N VAL A 288 -2.00 17.60 -6.13
CA VAL A 288 -0.69 16.94 -6.29
C VAL A 288 -0.24 16.26 -5.00
N ARG A 289 -0.19 17.04 -3.89
CA ARG A 289 0.32 16.57 -2.62
C ARG A 289 -0.47 15.38 -2.09
N PHE A 290 -1.78 15.56 -1.94
CA PHE A 290 -2.63 14.50 -1.39
C PHE A 290 -2.81 13.34 -2.35
N GLY A 291 -2.87 13.59 -3.66
CA GLY A 291 -2.93 12.53 -4.67
C GLY A 291 -1.69 11.64 -4.65
N VAL A 292 -0.48 12.22 -4.70
CA VAL A 292 0.76 11.44 -4.66
C VAL A 292 0.96 10.77 -3.30
N ALA A 293 0.77 11.49 -2.18
CA ALA A 293 0.96 10.94 -0.85
C ALA A 293 0.00 9.77 -0.56
N ARG A 294 -1.30 9.94 -0.83
CA ARG A 294 -2.30 8.87 -0.61
C ARG A 294 -2.23 7.76 -1.66
N GLY A 295 -1.79 8.07 -2.88
CA GLY A 295 -1.45 7.06 -3.89
C GLY A 295 -0.29 6.17 -3.44
N CYS A 296 0.80 6.76 -2.97
CA CYS A 296 1.95 6.02 -2.43
C CYS A 296 1.58 5.26 -1.14
N PHE A 297 0.76 5.85 -0.26
CA PHE A 297 0.23 5.19 0.92
C PHE A 297 -0.57 3.93 0.56
N SER A 298 -1.38 3.98 -0.51
CA SER A 298 -2.20 2.86 -0.95
C SER A 298 -1.35 1.76 -1.59
N ASN A 299 -0.57 2.09 -2.64
CA ASN A 299 0.15 1.08 -3.43
C ASN A 299 1.56 0.74 -2.91
N GLU A 300 2.07 1.48 -1.93
CA GLU A 300 3.38 1.31 -1.30
C GLU A 300 4.58 1.31 -2.27
N ALA A 301 4.44 1.87 -3.48
CA ALA A 301 5.54 1.94 -4.43
C ALA A 301 6.60 2.96 -3.99
N GLY A 302 7.81 2.49 -3.74
CA GLY A 302 8.91 3.30 -3.21
C GLY A 302 9.08 3.22 -1.69
N LEU A 303 8.12 2.63 -0.96
CA LEU A 303 8.26 2.41 0.48
C LEU A 303 9.18 1.23 0.82
N GLY A 304 9.31 0.25 -0.09
CA GLY A 304 10.17 -0.91 0.09
C GLY A 304 9.55 -2.06 0.88
N SER A 305 8.39 -1.89 1.47
CA SER A 305 7.67 -2.91 2.26
C SER A 305 7.39 -4.19 1.47
N ALA A 306 6.85 -4.06 0.26
CA ALA A 306 6.54 -5.20 -0.60
C ALA A 306 7.78 -6.00 -1.03
N ALA A 307 8.97 -5.40 -1.03
CA ALA A 307 10.21 -6.11 -1.32
C ALA A 307 10.56 -7.16 -0.26
N ILE A 308 10.08 -6.98 0.99
CA ILE A 308 10.26 -7.92 2.08
C ILE A 308 9.48 -9.20 1.81
N SER A 309 8.19 -9.07 1.49
CA SER A 309 7.32 -10.21 1.14
C SER A 309 7.75 -10.87 -0.17
N ALA A 310 8.18 -10.10 -1.17
CA ALA A 310 8.67 -10.60 -2.45
C ALA A 310 9.90 -11.51 -2.30
N ALA A 311 10.74 -11.25 -1.31
CA ALA A 311 11.94 -12.05 -1.05
C ALA A 311 11.64 -13.51 -0.62
N ALA A 312 10.46 -13.78 -0.06
CA ALA A 312 10.04 -15.13 0.35
C ALA A 312 9.63 -16.05 -0.83
N SER A 313 9.52 -15.51 -2.04
CA SER A 313 9.01 -16.21 -3.22
C SER A 313 9.96 -17.32 -3.73
N THR A 314 9.37 -18.40 -4.26
CA THR A 314 10.08 -19.50 -4.97
C THR A 314 10.33 -19.20 -6.45
N THR A 315 10.46 -17.94 -6.84
CA THR A 315 10.77 -17.51 -8.21
C THR A 315 12.22 -17.86 -8.58
N ASP A 316 12.49 -18.06 -9.88
CA ASP A 316 13.81 -18.42 -10.41
C ASP A 316 14.72 -17.21 -10.70
N ARG A 317 14.13 -16.06 -11.05
CA ARG A 317 14.85 -14.87 -11.50
C ARG A 317 14.38 -13.60 -10.78
N PRO A 318 15.31 -12.71 -10.37
CA PRO A 318 14.98 -11.45 -9.73
C PRO A 318 14.02 -10.57 -10.56
N ALA A 319 14.28 -10.43 -11.86
CA ALA A 319 13.44 -9.65 -12.75
C ALA A 319 12.01 -10.23 -12.88
N ARG A 320 11.83 -11.56 -12.86
CA ARG A 320 10.51 -12.20 -12.87
C ARG A 320 9.73 -11.80 -11.62
N GLN A 321 10.38 -11.84 -10.44
CA GLN A 321 9.76 -11.42 -9.20
C GLN A 321 9.37 -9.93 -9.23
N GLY A 322 10.22 -9.08 -9.80
CA GLY A 322 9.89 -7.67 -10.02
C GLY A 322 8.63 -7.49 -10.87
N TYR A 323 8.51 -8.21 -11.99
CA TYR A 323 7.32 -8.17 -12.86
C TYR A 323 6.06 -8.66 -12.14
N ILE A 324 6.15 -9.73 -11.36
CA ILE A 324 5.03 -10.23 -10.55
C ILE A 324 4.60 -9.16 -9.54
N SER A 325 5.54 -8.63 -8.77
CA SER A 325 5.25 -7.69 -7.69
C SER A 325 4.70 -6.35 -8.17
N MET A 326 5.14 -5.82 -9.33
CA MET A 326 4.63 -4.55 -9.84
C MET A 326 3.13 -4.59 -10.19
N THR A 327 2.58 -5.77 -10.48
CA THR A 327 1.14 -5.92 -10.75
C THR A 327 0.30 -5.50 -9.55
N GLY A 328 0.87 -5.56 -8.33
CA GLY A 328 0.23 -5.07 -7.12
C GLY A 328 -0.14 -3.59 -7.22
N THR A 329 0.78 -2.72 -7.65
CA THR A 329 0.52 -1.28 -7.84
C THR A 329 -0.58 -1.04 -8.89
N PHE A 330 -0.59 -1.84 -9.97
CA PHE A 330 -1.62 -1.75 -11.00
C PHE A 330 -3.00 -2.13 -10.45
N ILE A 331 -3.11 -3.26 -9.76
CA ILE A 331 -4.38 -3.72 -9.19
C ILE A 331 -4.87 -2.75 -8.11
N ASP A 332 -3.99 -2.35 -7.20
CA ASP A 332 -4.32 -1.47 -6.08
C ASP A 332 -4.85 -0.11 -6.56
N THR A 333 -4.05 0.62 -7.32
CA THR A 333 -4.35 2.03 -7.60
C THR A 333 -5.09 2.21 -8.92
N ILE A 334 -4.64 1.55 -10.01
CA ILE A 334 -5.29 1.75 -11.32
C ILE A 334 -6.67 1.08 -11.36
N ILE A 335 -6.89 0.00 -10.58
CA ILE A 335 -8.22 -0.65 -10.54
C ILE A 335 -8.98 -0.22 -9.30
N VAL A 336 -8.53 -0.58 -8.09
CA VAL A 336 -9.36 -0.46 -6.87
C VAL A 336 -9.56 1.01 -6.47
N CYS A 337 -8.48 1.83 -6.41
CA CYS A 337 -8.62 3.26 -6.09
C CYS A 337 -9.42 4.03 -7.14
N SER A 338 -9.31 3.65 -8.43
CA SER A 338 -10.09 4.28 -9.50
C SER A 338 -11.60 4.05 -9.33
N ILE A 339 -11.99 2.85 -8.95
CA ILE A 339 -13.40 2.49 -8.68
C ILE A 339 -13.92 3.34 -7.51
N THR A 340 -13.19 3.38 -6.40
CA THR A 340 -13.56 4.20 -5.23
C THR A 340 -13.67 5.68 -5.61
N GLY A 341 -12.64 6.23 -6.26
CA GLY A 341 -12.58 7.64 -6.59
C GLY A 341 -13.64 8.06 -7.61
N LEU A 342 -13.92 7.22 -8.62
CA LEU A 342 -14.95 7.50 -9.61
C LEU A 342 -16.35 7.42 -8.96
N THR A 343 -16.59 6.45 -8.08
CA THR A 343 -17.86 6.39 -7.32
C THR A 343 -18.06 7.64 -6.47
N ILE A 344 -17.03 8.13 -5.78
CA ILE A 344 -17.10 9.36 -4.99
C ILE A 344 -17.34 10.57 -5.88
N ALA A 345 -16.57 10.73 -6.97
CA ALA A 345 -16.67 11.92 -7.84
C ALA A 345 -18.02 12.04 -8.55
N SER A 346 -18.64 10.90 -8.91
CA SER A 346 -19.92 10.86 -9.62
C SER A 346 -21.15 10.88 -8.69
N SER A 347 -20.96 10.70 -7.37
CA SER A 347 -22.07 10.62 -6.41
C SER A 347 -22.60 11.98 -5.95
N GLY A 348 -21.83 13.07 -6.14
CA GLY A 348 -22.19 14.42 -5.66
C GLY A 348 -22.07 14.62 -4.15
N VAL A 349 -21.48 13.67 -3.38
CA VAL A 349 -21.39 13.77 -1.91
C VAL A 349 -20.17 14.53 -1.39
N LEU A 350 -19.24 14.92 -2.26
CA LEU A 350 -18.08 15.73 -1.85
C LEU A 350 -18.54 17.07 -1.26
N GLY A 351 -18.03 17.41 -0.08
CA GLY A 351 -18.38 18.63 0.64
C GLY A 351 -19.70 18.58 1.40
N THR A 352 -20.42 17.45 1.40
CA THR A 352 -21.61 17.31 2.27
C THR A 352 -21.22 17.22 3.73
N LEU A 353 -22.10 17.72 4.59
CA LEU A 353 -21.90 17.73 6.06
C LEU A 353 -22.48 16.47 6.69
N GLY A 354 -21.75 15.92 7.64
CA GLY A 354 -22.22 14.84 8.50
C GLY A 354 -23.20 15.34 9.58
N ALA A 355 -23.68 14.42 10.41
CA ALA A 355 -24.59 14.74 11.52
C ALA A 355 -23.94 15.64 12.60
N ASP A 356 -22.61 15.67 12.67
CA ASP A 356 -21.81 16.52 13.55
C ASP A 356 -21.56 17.94 12.97
N GLY A 357 -22.12 18.24 11.81
CA GLY A 357 -21.93 19.52 11.11
C GLY A 357 -20.57 19.70 10.46
N LYS A 358 -19.73 18.66 10.44
CA LYS A 358 -18.42 18.67 9.75
C LYS A 358 -18.53 18.00 8.38
N PRO A 359 -17.70 18.41 7.40
CA PRO A 359 -17.67 17.74 6.10
C PRO A 359 -17.31 16.27 6.24
N LEU A 360 -17.99 15.41 5.45
CA LEU A 360 -17.69 13.99 5.41
C LEU A 360 -16.29 13.74 4.82
N THR A 361 -15.52 12.88 5.46
CA THR A 361 -14.20 12.45 5.01
C THR A 361 -13.95 10.96 5.33
N GLY A 362 -12.86 10.41 4.81
CA GLY A 362 -12.45 9.03 5.10
C GLY A 362 -13.54 8.00 4.78
N VAL A 363 -13.74 7.04 5.69
CA VAL A 363 -14.73 5.96 5.48
C VAL A 363 -16.16 6.48 5.35
N ALA A 364 -16.53 7.52 6.10
CA ALA A 364 -17.88 8.08 6.08
C ALA A 364 -18.22 8.67 4.69
N LEU A 365 -17.25 9.32 4.03
CA LEU A 365 -17.44 9.84 2.67
C LEU A 365 -17.64 8.70 1.65
N THR A 366 -16.85 7.63 1.74
CA THR A 366 -17.01 6.47 0.86
C THR A 366 -18.34 5.75 1.11
N MET A 367 -18.73 5.59 2.38
CA MET A 367 -20.06 5.04 2.73
C MET A 367 -21.18 5.86 2.13
N ALA A 368 -21.14 7.18 2.25
CA ALA A 368 -22.14 8.08 1.66
C ALA A 368 -22.21 7.92 0.14
N ALA A 369 -21.05 7.88 -0.54
CA ALA A 369 -20.98 7.72 -1.99
C ALA A 369 -21.61 6.39 -2.47
N PHE A 370 -21.29 5.28 -1.82
CA PHE A 370 -21.89 3.98 -2.16
C PHE A 370 -23.39 3.93 -1.82
N SER A 371 -23.76 4.56 -0.69
CA SER A 371 -25.17 4.58 -0.26
C SER A 371 -26.08 5.43 -1.15
N THR A 372 -25.54 6.45 -1.83
CA THR A 372 -26.28 7.21 -2.83
C THR A 372 -26.88 6.32 -3.92
N HIS A 373 -26.16 5.24 -4.29
CA HIS A 373 -26.57 4.35 -5.37
C HIS A 373 -27.18 3.04 -4.91
N LEU A 374 -26.73 2.50 -3.76
CA LEU A 374 -27.13 1.19 -3.24
C LEU A 374 -27.96 1.27 -1.95
N GLY A 375 -28.33 2.48 -1.51
CA GLY A 375 -29.03 2.67 -0.24
C GLY A 375 -28.22 2.13 0.94
N THR A 376 -28.88 1.57 1.93
CA THR A 376 -28.23 1.01 3.13
C THR A 376 -27.23 -0.10 2.82
N ALA A 377 -27.41 -0.85 1.73
CA ALA A 377 -26.45 -1.89 1.30
C ALA A 377 -25.07 -1.29 0.97
N GLY A 378 -25.00 -0.05 0.47
CA GLY A 378 -23.75 0.63 0.20
C GLY A 378 -22.89 0.81 1.44
N SER A 379 -23.48 1.24 2.58
CA SER A 379 -22.76 1.35 3.86
C SER A 379 -22.24 -0.01 4.35
N TYR A 380 -23.05 -1.07 4.27
CA TYR A 380 -22.62 -2.42 4.64
C TYR A 380 -21.46 -2.93 3.78
N ILE A 381 -21.53 -2.71 2.46
CA ILE A 381 -20.46 -3.10 1.52
C ILE A 381 -19.15 -2.41 1.86
N VAL A 382 -19.18 -1.09 2.10
CA VAL A 382 -17.97 -0.34 2.44
C VAL A 382 -17.42 -0.77 3.81
N SER A 383 -18.29 -1.02 4.80
CA SER A 383 -17.87 -1.51 6.12
C SER A 383 -17.22 -2.89 6.05
N ILE A 384 -17.83 -3.85 5.33
CA ILE A 384 -17.27 -5.18 5.12
C ILE A 384 -15.96 -5.08 4.33
N GLY A 385 -15.92 -4.26 3.29
CA GLY A 385 -14.70 -3.97 2.54
C GLY A 385 -13.59 -3.43 3.43
N THR A 386 -13.90 -2.45 4.29
CA THR A 386 -12.93 -1.88 5.24
C THR A 386 -12.42 -2.93 6.23
N ILE A 387 -13.29 -3.78 6.78
CA ILE A 387 -12.89 -4.87 7.68
C ILE A 387 -11.91 -5.82 6.99
N LEU A 388 -12.26 -6.30 5.79
CA LEU A 388 -11.44 -7.27 5.05
C LEU A 388 -10.11 -6.67 4.63
N PHE A 389 -10.10 -5.45 4.08
CA PHE A 389 -8.91 -4.77 3.59
C PHE A 389 -7.97 -4.42 4.73
N ALA A 390 -8.48 -3.77 5.78
CA ALA A 390 -7.68 -3.37 6.92
C ALA A 390 -7.14 -4.58 7.70
N TYR A 391 -7.93 -5.64 7.89
CA TYR A 391 -7.46 -6.84 8.56
C TYR A 391 -6.36 -7.56 7.76
N SER A 392 -6.51 -7.67 6.44
CA SER A 392 -5.44 -8.21 5.60
C SER A 392 -4.15 -7.39 5.70
N THR A 393 -4.28 -6.04 5.81
CA THR A 393 -3.13 -5.15 5.98
C THR A 393 -2.41 -5.36 7.30
N ILE A 394 -3.13 -5.59 8.40
CA ILE A 394 -2.53 -5.97 9.69
C ILE A 394 -1.67 -7.22 9.53
N LEU A 395 -2.16 -8.25 8.85
CA LEU A 395 -1.43 -9.50 8.65
C LEU A 395 -0.19 -9.32 7.76
N GLY A 396 -0.31 -8.57 6.67
CA GLY A 396 0.80 -8.33 5.74
C GLY A 396 1.91 -7.47 6.35
N TRP A 397 1.54 -6.44 7.09
CA TRP A 397 2.50 -5.56 7.78
C TRP A 397 3.15 -6.20 8.99
N GLU A 398 2.47 -7.14 9.65
CA GLU A 398 3.11 -7.92 10.69
C GLU A 398 4.37 -8.61 10.16
N TYR A 399 4.27 -9.31 9.03
CA TYR A 399 5.41 -9.97 8.41
C TYR A 399 6.52 -8.99 8.02
N ASN A 400 6.16 -7.86 7.42
CA ASN A 400 7.13 -6.85 7.01
C ASN A 400 7.89 -6.27 8.22
N GLY A 401 7.18 -5.95 9.30
CA GLY A 401 7.77 -5.45 10.53
C GLY A 401 8.60 -6.51 11.27
N GLU A 402 8.14 -7.77 11.31
CA GLU A 402 8.90 -8.88 11.91
C GLU A 402 10.25 -9.08 11.22
N LYS A 403 10.30 -9.03 9.89
CA LYS A 403 11.57 -9.17 9.17
C LYS A 403 12.50 -7.97 9.35
N ALA A 404 11.95 -6.77 9.49
CA ALA A 404 12.73 -5.59 9.87
C ALA A 404 13.27 -5.70 11.32
N TRP A 405 12.44 -6.18 12.25
CA TRP A 405 12.83 -6.49 13.62
C TRP A 405 13.93 -7.54 13.67
N GLU A 406 13.79 -8.66 12.94
CA GLU A 406 14.80 -9.71 12.83
C GLU A 406 16.14 -9.17 12.31
N TYR A 407 16.10 -8.21 11.37
CA TYR A 407 17.31 -7.56 10.86
C TYR A 407 18.00 -6.74 11.95
N LEU A 408 17.27 -5.94 12.72
CA LEU A 408 17.83 -5.07 13.79
C LEU A 408 18.49 -5.88 14.91
N PHE A 409 17.87 -7.00 15.31
CA PHE A 409 18.39 -7.86 16.38
C PHE A 409 19.35 -8.95 15.89
N GLY A 410 19.47 -9.13 14.58
CA GLY A 410 20.33 -10.15 13.96
C GLY A 410 19.90 -11.61 14.22
N THR A 411 18.73 -11.84 14.84
CA THR A 411 18.24 -13.18 15.21
C THR A 411 16.71 -13.25 15.19
N HIS A 412 16.20 -14.41 14.77
CA HIS A 412 14.76 -14.73 14.78
C HIS A 412 14.20 -15.05 16.18
N LYS A 413 15.08 -15.24 17.20
CA LYS A 413 14.65 -15.68 18.54
C LYS A 413 13.68 -14.72 19.20
N TYR A 414 13.74 -13.44 18.87
CA TYR A 414 12.89 -12.39 19.43
C TYR A 414 11.60 -12.13 18.62
N ASN A 415 11.37 -12.85 17.53
CA ASN A 415 10.17 -12.66 16.69
C ASN A 415 8.88 -12.94 17.47
N ILE A 416 8.89 -13.89 18.40
CA ILE A 416 7.71 -14.17 19.24
C ILE A 416 7.31 -12.96 20.11
N ILE A 417 8.29 -12.20 20.62
CA ILE A 417 8.04 -10.99 21.39
C ILE A 417 7.37 -9.95 20.48
N TYR A 418 7.90 -9.77 19.26
CA TYR A 418 7.31 -8.88 18.27
C TYR A 418 5.85 -9.25 17.96
N ARG A 419 5.56 -10.51 17.68
CA ARG A 419 4.22 -11.03 17.37
C ARG A 419 3.22 -10.76 18.50
N VAL A 420 3.59 -11.04 19.74
CA VAL A 420 2.72 -10.80 20.91
C VAL A 420 2.46 -9.30 21.09
N VAL A 421 3.51 -8.48 21.08
CA VAL A 421 3.37 -7.01 21.21
C VAL A 421 2.56 -6.44 20.06
N PHE A 422 2.81 -6.88 18.83
CA PHE A 422 2.06 -6.45 17.65
C PHE A 422 0.56 -6.75 17.79
N SER A 423 0.21 -7.95 18.25
CA SER A 423 -1.20 -8.33 18.47
C SER A 423 -1.86 -7.50 19.57
N LEU A 424 -1.15 -7.21 20.68
CA LEU A 424 -1.69 -6.38 21.74
C LEU A 424 -1.91 -4.92 21.29
N VAL A 425 -1.04 -4.41 20.42
CA VAL A 425 -1.16 -3.05 19.86
C VAL A 425 -2.38 -2.94 18.95
N VAL A 426 -2.87 -4.04 18.32
CA VAL A 426 -4.16 -4.06 17.60
C VAL A 426 -5.31 -3.62 18.52
N PHE A 427 -5.34 -4.10 19.77
CA PHE A 427 -6.35 -3.70 20.75
C PHE A 427 -6.28 -2.20 21.05
N VAL A 428 -5.07 -1.69 21.27
CA VAL A 428 -4.85 -0.25 21.51
C VAL A 428 -5.33 0.58 20.34
N GLY A 429 -4.97 0.18 19.10
CA GLY A 429 -5.41 0.85 17.89
C GLY A 429 -6.93 0.88 17.72
N ALA A 430 -7.61 -0.22 18.02
CA ALA A 430 -9.06 -0.32 17.92
C ALA A 430 -9.82 0.56 18.95
N THR A 431 -9.21 0.89 20.09
CA THR A 431 -9.90 1.52 21.23
C THR A 431 -9.53 2.97 21.47
N GLN A 432 -8.51 3.51 20.78
CA GLN A 432 -8.04 4.89 21.00
C GLN A 432 -8.37 5.81 19.83
N THR A 433 -8.44 7.12 20.10
CA THR A 433 -8.46 8.16 19.07
C THR A 433 -7.02 8.37 18.57
N LEU A 434 -6.80 8.35 17.26
CA LEU A 434 -5.46 8.13 16.69
C LEU A 434 -4.85 9.28 15.87
N ASP A 435 -5.28 10.54 16.03
CA ASP A 435 -4.73 11.65 15.24
C ASP A 435 -3.19 11.72 15.30
N LEU A 436 -2.63 11.57 16.50
CA LEU A 436 -1.18 11.55 16.70
C LEU A 436 -0.52 10.34 16.02
N VAL A 437 -1.17 9.17 16.10
CA VAL A 437 -0.64 7.93 15.53
C VAL A 437 -0.64 7.98 14.00
N TRP A 438 -1.67 8.58 13.39
CA TRP A 438 -1.71 8.78 11.93
C TRP A 438 -0.52 9.62 11.47
N ASN A 439 -0.28 10.77 12.09
CA ASN A 439 0.82 11.66 11.71
C ASN A 439 2.19 11.01 11.93
N LEU A 440 2.39 10.35 13.08
CA LEU A 440 3.66 9.63 13.37
C LEU A 440 3.89 8.48 12.40
N SER A 441 2.84 7.78 12.02
CA SER A 441 2.91 6.68 11.05
C SER A 441 3.25 7.18 9.65
N ASP A 442 2.65 8.27 9.22
CA ASP A 442 2.93 8.91 7.94
C ASP A 442 4.40 9.38 7.88
N ILE A 443 4.92 9.99 8.96
CA ILE A 443 6.33 10.39 9.07
C ILE A 443 7.25 9.17 8.97
N ALA A 444 6.98 8.10 9.73
CA ALA A 444 7.81 6.89 9.70
C ALA A 444 7.83 6.24 8.31
N ASN A 445 6.67 6.24 7.64
CA ASN A 445 6.51 5.73 6.29
C ASN A 445 7.36 6.50 5.27
N ALA A 446 7.35 7.83 5.35
CA ALA A 446 8.17 8.69 4.51
C ALA A 446 9.66 8.50 4.78
N LEU A 447 10.06 8.44 6.06
CA LEU A 447 11.46 8.23 6.44
C LEU A 447 11.97 6.85 6.04
N MET A 448 11.12 5.82 6.00
CA MET A 448 11.43 4.51 5.47
C MET A 448 11.66 4.55 3.95
N ALA A 449 10.88 5.34 3.22
CA ALA A 449 10.99 5.45 1.77
C ALA A 449 12.33 6.04 1.31
N ILE A 450 12.88 7.02 2.03
CA ILE A 450 14.12 7.72 1.63
C ILE A 450 15.28 6.75 1.37
N PRO A 451 15.72 5.90 2.32
CA PRO A 451 16.82 4.96 2.07
C PRO A 451 16.48 3.95 0.96
N ASN A 452 15.23 3.52 0.83
CA ASN A 452 14.82 2.61 -0.24
C ASN A 452 14.96 3.27 -1.63
N LEU A 453 14.45 4.48 -1.82
CA LEU A 453 14.54 5.22 -3.09
C LEU A 453 15.99 5.51 -3.48
N ILE A 454 16.84 5.90 -2.52
CA ILE A 454 18.28 6.05 -2.73
C ILE A 454 18.89 4.72 -3.18
N SER A 455 18.51 3.59 -2.58
CA SER A 455 19.03 2.28 -2.96
C SER A 455 18.67 1.90 -4.39
N ILE A 456 17.46 2.20 -4.85
CA ILE A 456 17.00 2.00 -6.23
C ILE A 456 17.84 2.83 -7.20
N LEU A 457 18.08 4.10 -6.89
CA LEU A 457 18.88 4.99 -7.73
C LEU A 457 20.35 4.54 -7.84
N VAL A 458 20.96 4.21 -6.69
CA VAL A 458 22.36 3.72 -6.62
C VAL A 458 22.52 2.40 -7.35
N LEU A 459 21.57 1.48 -7.24
CA LEU A 459 21.60 0.16 -7.85
C LEU A 459 20.89 0.09 -9.21
N SER A 460 20.56 1.25 -9.81
CA SER A 460 19.92 1.30 -11.13
C SER A 460 20.72 0.58 -12.24
N PRO A 461 22.06 0.54 -12.27
CA PRO A 461 22.79 -0.27 -13.24
C PRO A 461 22.50 -1.77 -13.11
N VAL A 462 22.42 -2.28 -11.87
CA VAL A 462 22.09 -3.69 -11.60
C VAL A 462 20.68 -4.01 -12.07
N ILE A 463 19.73 -3.09 -11.83
CA ILE A 463 18.34 -3.25 -12.27
C ILE A 463 18.27 -3.32 -13.79
N LYS A 464 18.98 -2.43 -14.48
CA LYS A 464 19.03 -2.42 -15.95
C LYS A 464 19.57 -3.73 -16.52
N GLU A 465 20.69 -4.21 -16.00
CA GLU A 465 21.30 -5.47 -16.43
C GLU A 465 20.31 -6.64 -16.29
N GLU A 466 19.69 -6.80 -15.13
CA GLU A 466 18.70 -7.85 -14.89
C GLU A 466 17.47 -7.76 -15.81
N VAL A 467 16.95 -6.56 -16.02
CA VAL A 467 15.77 -6.36 -16.89
C VAL A 467 16.09 -6.67 -18.34
N PHE A 468 17.23 -6.18 -18.84
CA PHE A 468 17.58 -6.38 -20.26
C PHE A 468 17.96 -7.83 -20.56
N SER A 469 18.68 -8.52 -19.65
CA SER A 469 18.97 -9.95 -19.80
C SER A 469 17.69 -10.80 -19.75
N PHE A 470 16.72 -10.41 -18.93
CA PHE A 470 15.45 -11.12 -18.80
C PHE A 470 14.54 -10.99 -20.04
N GLN A 471 14.74 -9.99 -20.92
CA GLN A 471 13.97 -9.88 -22.16
C GLN A 471 14.18 -11.10 -23.08
N GLU A 472 15.36 -11.70 -23.07
CA GLU A 472 15.60 -12.92 -23.83
C GLU A 472 14.80 -14.11 -23.29
N VAL A 473 14.72 -14.24 -21.97
CA VAL A 473 13.86 -15.26 -21.32
C VAL A 473 12.41 -15.10 -21.73
N ILE A 474 11.89 -13.87 -21.72
CA ILE A 474 10.51 -13.60 -22.16
C ILE A 474 10.29 -13.99 -23.64
N ARG A 475 11.27 -13.73 -24.51
CA ARG A 475 11.19 -14.11 -25.93
C ARG A 475 11.16 -15.62 -26.10
N GLN A 476 12.05 -16.33 -25.40
CA GLN A 476 12.13 -17.79 -25.45
C GLN A 476 10.85 -18.45 -24.93
N GLU A 477 10.28 -17.97 -23.81
CA GLU A 477 9.00 -18.47 -23.29
C GLU A 477 7.83 -18.22 -24.23
N LYS A 478 7.80 -17.06 -24.92
CA LYS A 478 6.78 -16.77 -25.92
C LYS A 478 6.91 -17.68 -27.14
N ALA A 479 8.14 -17.93 -27.61
CA ALA A 479 8.41 -18.81 -28.74
C ALA A 479 8.03 -20.28 -28.44
N ALA A 480 8.40 -20.77 -27.25
CA ALA A 480 8.05 -22.14 -26.81
C ALA A 480 6.53 -22.34 -26.72
N LYS A 481 5.78 -21.34 -26.16
CA LYS A 481 4.31 -21.41 -26.09
C LYS A 481 3.66 -21.40 -27.48
N LYS A 482 4.23 -20.66 -28.44
CA LYS A 482 3.73 -20.63 -29.80
C LYS A 482 3.95 -21.97 -30.52
N ALA A 483 5.14 -22.58 -30.33
CA ALA A 483 5.45 -23.90 -30.89
C ALA A 483 4.50 -24.97 -30.36
N LEU A 484 4.27 -25.03 -29.03
CA LEU A 484 3.35 -25.98 -28.42
C LEU A 484 1.90 -25.81 -28.92
N ALA A 485 1.44 -24.57 -29.07
CA ALA A 485 0.10 -24.29 -29.61
C ALA A 485 -0.06 -24.77 -31.07
N HIS A 486 1.00 -24.68 -31.89
CA HIS A 486 1.00 -25.21 -33.26
C HIS A 486 1.00 -26.75 -33.31
N GLU A 487 1.72 -27.41 -32.39
CA GLU A 487 1.72 -28.88 -32.28
C GLU A 487 0.33 -29.39 -31.88
N THR A 488 -0.28 -28.79 -30.86
CA THR A 488 -1.64 -29.19 -30.39
C THR A 488 -2.69 -28.95 -31.48
N ALA A 489 -2.60 -27.85 -32.24
CA ALA A 489 -3.51 -27.58 -33.35
C ALA A 489 -3.35 -28.59 -34.49
N ASN A 490 -2.11 -29.00 -34.80
CA ASN A 490 -1.85 -30.01 -35.84
C ASN A 490 -2.29 -31.42 -35.43
N GLU A 491 -2.24 -31.75 -34.12
CA GLU A 491 -2.77 -33.04 -33.63
C GLU A 491 -4.29 -33.07 -33.63
N SER A 492 -4.98 -31.97 -33.31
CA SER A 492 -6.43 -31.88 -33.35
C SER A 492 -7.03 -31.92 -34.79
N VAL A 493 -6.23 -31.64 -35.81
CA VAL A 493 -6.62 -31.74 -37.25
C VAL A 493 -6.42 -33.16 -37.80
N LYS A 494 -5.68 -34.02 -37.09
CA LYS A 494 -5.41 -35.40 -37.49
C LYS A 494 -6.39 -36.44 -36.93
N ILE A 495 -7.29 -36.00 -36.03
CA ILE A 495 -8.42 -36.78 -35.48
C ILE A 495 -9.71 -36.39 -36.21
#